data_4ffcc5a33e01ea144023b64cd4efac33
#
_entry.id   4ffcc5a33e01ea144023b64cd4efac33
#
_cell.length_a   1.000
_cell.length_b   1.000
_cell.length_c   1.000
_cell.angle_alpha   90.00
_cell.angle_beta   90.00
_cell.angle_gamma   90.00
#
_symmetry.space_group_name_H-M   'P 1'
#
loop_
_entity.id
_entity.type
_entity.pdbx_description
1 polymer ?
#
loop_
_entity_poly.entity_id
_entity_poly.type
_entity_poly.pdbx_seq_one_letter_code
_entity_poly.pdbx_strand_id
1 'polypeptide(L)'
;MEGKLNAGDAHLAVNYQRILSDGLKGYEKRVKELRAALDFTDPESIDKNVFYKAVLTVIEAVRDFAQRYSKLAKELADKETDAKRKEELLQMSKICAKVPYEPANSFREAVQSVWFIQLILQIESNGHSLSYGRFDQYMYPYYMKDINEGKITKEDALELLTCLWIKTLTINKVRSQSHTLSSAGSPMYQNVTIGGQTTDKKDAVNELSFVVLQSVAQTRLTQPNLTVRYHANIDKHFFDECIEVMKLGFGMPALNNDEIIIPSFINWGVKEEDAYNYSAIGCVETAVPGKWGYRCTGMSYINFPRVLLCAMNDGVDLTSGKRFTKGYGKFTEMETYEDLLAAWDKTVREMTRY
;
A
#
# COMPACT_ATOMS: atom_id res chain seq x y z
N MET A 1 -26.62 -8.38 1.82
CA MET A 1 -25.54 -8.68 2.77
C MET A 1 -24.17 -8.87 2.10
N GLU A 2 -24.13 -9.32 0.83
CA GLU A 2 -22.90 -9.52 0.03
C GLU A 2 -22.06 -8.25 -0.18
N GLY A 3 -22.67 -7.09 -0.37
CA GLY A 3 -21.94 -5.83 -0.58
C GLY A 3 -21.04 -5.40 0.58
N LYS A 4 -21.27 -5.87 1.79
CA LYS A 4 -20.45 -5.54 2.98
C LYS A 4 -19.15 -6.35 3.07
N LEU A 5 -18.99 -7.40 2.27
CA LEU A 5 -17.78 -8.23 2.24
C LEU A 5 -16.78 -7.79 1.16
N ASN A 6 -17.09 -6.77 0.36
CA ASN A 6 -16.32 -6.48 -0.83
C ASN A 6 -14.97 -5.83 -0.57
N ALA A 7 -14.89 -4.85 0.29
CA ALA A 7 -13.63 -4.22 0.66
C ALA A 7 -13.78 -3.45 1.97
N GLY A 8 -12.75 -3.52 2.80
CA GLY A 8 -12.55 -2.57 3.87
C GLY A 8 -12.00 -1.23 3.33
N ASP A 9 -11.99 -0.24 4.19
CA ASP A 9 -11.45 1.09 3.92
C ASP A 9 -9.93 1.06 4.11
N ALA A 10 -9.19 0.87 3.03
CA ALA A 10 -7.76 0.57 3.11
C ALA A 10 -6.86 1.17 2.02
N HIS A 11 -7.36 2.07 1.18
CA HIS A 11 -6.55 2.79 0.20
C HIS A 11 -5.69 3.86 0.88
N LEU A 12 -4.64 3.43 1.55
CA LEU A 12 -3.72 4.30 2.29
C LEU A 12 -2.30 3.71 2.34
N ALA A 13 -1.33 4.57 2.64
CA ALA A 13 0.01 4.16 3.03
C ALA A 13 0.20 4.36 4.53
N VAL A 14 0.68 3.31 5.19
CA VAL A 14 0.87 3.30 6.64
C VAL A 14 2.06 4.18 7.05
N ASN A 15 1.98 4.85 8.19
CA ASN A 15 3.11 5.59 8.77
C ASN A 15 4.10 4.63 9.46
N TYR A 16 4.78 3.81 8.65
CA TYR A 16 5.77 2.87 9.17
C TYR A 16 6.96 3.56 9.83
N GLN A 17 7.37 4.73 9.34
CA GLN A 17 8.46 5.48 9.97
C GLN A 17 8.22 5.67 11.47
N ARG A 18 7.01 6.10 11.84
CA ARG A 18 6.64 6.31 13.24
C ARG A 18 6.47 5.01 14.02
N ILE A 19 5.93 3.97 13.38
CA ILE A 19 5.85 2.64 14.01
C ILE A 19 7.24 2.12 14.37
N LEU A 20 8.21 2.28 13.48
CA LEU A 20 9.57 1.80 13.68
C LEU A 20 10.33 2.59 14.75
N SER A 21 10.13 3.93 14.80
CA SER A 21 10.81 4.82 15.76
C SER A 21 10.24 4.74 17.18
N ASP A 22 8.92 4.69 17.31
CA ASP A 22 8.23 4.81 18.61
C ASP A 22 7.76 3.45 19.15
N GLY A 23 7.57 2.47 18.27
CA GLY A 23 6.85 1.24 18.57
C GLY A 23 5.37 1.51 18.89
N LEU A 24 4.58 0.48 19.05
CA LEU A 24 3.21 0.62 19.57
C LEU A 24 3.19 1.11 21.03
N LYS A 25 4.26 0.91 21.76
CA LYS A 25 4.47 1.44 23.11
C LYS A 25 4.41 2.97 23.16
N GLY A 26 4.97 3.65 22.16
CA GLY A 26 4.87 5.11 22.04
C GLY A 26 3.44 5.57 21.80
N TYR A 27 2.70 4.86 20.96
CA TYR A 27 1.27 5.12 20.75
C TYR A 27 0.44 4.86 22.01
N GLU A 28 0.69 3.74 22.71
CA GLU A 28 0.02 3.41 23.96
C GLU A 28 0.21 4.51 25.01
N LYS A 29 1.45 4.96 25.20
CA LYS A 29 1.78 6.06 26.10
C LYS A 29 0.97 7.32 25.77
N ARG A 30 1.04 7.76 24.51
CA ARG A 30 0.32 8.95 24.04
C ARG A 30 -1.20 8.84 24.24
N VAL A 31 -1.78 7.68 23.91
CA VAL A 31 -3.23 7.47 24.06
C VAL A 31 -3.65 7.49 25.53
N LYS A 32 -2.84 6.91 26.44
CA LYS A 32 -3.07 6.97 27.88
C LYS A 32 -3.03 8.41 28.39
N GLU A 33 -2.06 9.21 27.94
CA GLU A 33 -1.94 10.63 28.30
C GLU A 33 -3.15 11.44 27.81
N LEU A 34 -3.52 11.30 26.53
CA LEU A 34 -4.69 11.96 25.95
C LEU A 34 -5.99 11.56 26.65
N ARG A 35 -6.13 10.29 27.01
CA ARG A 35 -7.29 9.79 27.74
C ARG A 35 -7.38 10.33 29.17
N ALA A 36 -6.25 10.45 29.86
CA ALA A 36 -6.18 11.00 31.21
C ALA A 36 -6.49 12.51 31.25
N ALA A 37 -6.28 13.22 30.14
CA ALA A 37 -6.54 14.65 30.01
C ALA A 37 -7.97 14.98 29.55
N LEU A 38 -8.88 13.98 29.43
CA LEU A 38 -10.27 14.22 29.02
C LEU A 38 -11.04 14.99 30.08
N ASP A 39 -11.72 16.03 29.65
CA ASP A 39 -12.71 16.76 30.48
C ASP A 39 -14.11 16.19 30.15
N PHE A 40 -14.67 15.45 31.09
CA PHE A 40 -15.99 14.84 30.94
C PHE A 40 -17.16 15.81 31.11
N THR A 41 -16.90 17.10 31.30
CA THR A 41 -17.92 18.14 31.13
C THR A 41 -18.18 18.48 29.68
N ASP A 42 -17.24 18.13 28.78
CA ASP A 42 -17.38 18.17 27.31
C ASP A 42 -18.03 16.86 26.80
N PRO A 43 -19.23 16.91 26.17
CA PRO A 43 -19.89 15.71 25.65
C PRO A 43 -19.03 14.91 24.65
N GLU A 44 -18.16 15.55 23.86
CA GLU A 44 -17.26 14.86 22.92
C GLU A 44 -16.25 13.95 23.63
N SER A 45 -15.97 14.19 24.90
CA SER A 45 -15.03 13.38 25.67
C SER A 45 -15.50 11.92 25.84
N ILE A 46 -16.80 11.66 25.75
CA ILE A 46 -17.36 10.31 25.80
C ILE A 46 -16.89 9.51 24.59
N ASP A 47 -17.07 10.03 23.39
CA ASP A 47 -16.67 9.38 22.14
C ASP A 47 -15.15 9.26 22.04
N LYS A 48 -14.41 10.31 22.42
CA LYS A 48 -12.94 10.29 22.50
C LYS A 48 -12.46 9.18 23.45
N ASN A 49 -13.09 9.01 24.62
CA ASN A 49 -12.73 7.96 25.57
C ASN A 49 -13.00 6.54 25.02
N VAL A 50 -14.13 6.35 24.33
CA VAL A 50 -14.46 5.08 23.66
C VAL A 50 -13.39 4.76 22.59
N PHE A 51 -13.05 5.73 21.76
CA PHE A 51 -12.01 5.59 20.76
C PHE A 51 -10.65 5.24 21.36
N TYR A 52 -10.21 5.96 22.40
CA TYR A 52 -8.95 5.68 23.08
C TYR A 52 -8.91 4.28 23.70
N LYS A 53 -10.01 3.82 24.30
CA LYS A 53 -10.11 2.45 24.78
C LYS A 53 -9.96 1.42 23.66
N ALA A 54 -10.64 1.63 22.53
CA ALA A 54 -10.54 0.75 21.39
C ALA A 54 -9.09 0.67 20.87
N VAL A 55 -8.40 1.81 20.75
CA VAL A 55 -6.97 1.84 20.33
C VAL A 55 -6.09 1.04 21.31
N LEU A 56 -6.28 1.20 22.62
CA LEU A 56 -5.51 0.46 23.62
C LEU A 56 -5.77 -1.05 23.54
N THR A 57 -7.02 -1.46 23.32
CA THR A 57 -7.37 -2.88 23.11
C THR A 57 -6.70 -3.47 21.88
N VAL A 58 -6.66 -2.72 20.75
CA VAL A 58 -5.98 -3.15 19.54
C VAL A 58 -4.48 -3.28 19.76
N ILE A 59 -3.84 -2.31 20.43
CA ILE A 59 -2.41 -2.38 20.75
C ILE A 59 -2.08 -3.62 21.60
N GLU A 60 -2.88 -3.93 22.59
CA GLU A 60 -2.73 -5.14 23.41
C GLU A 60 -2.87 -6.41 22.56
N ALA A 61 -3.88 -6.50 21.72
CA ALA A 61 -4.10 -7.63 20.83
C ALA A 61 -2.93 -7.85 19.86
N VAL A 62 -2.36 -6.78 19.28
CA VAL A 62 -1.18 -6.86 18.42
C VAL A 62 0.03 -7.38 19.18
N ARG A 63 0.24 -6.91 20.41
CA ARG A 63 1.33 -7.38 21.27
C ARG A 63 1.17 -8.88 21.56
N ASP A 64 -0.03 -9.31 21.95
CA ASP A 64 -0.31 -10.72 22.25
C ASP A 64 -0.14 -11.60 21.01
N PHE A 65 -0.55 -11.12 19.83
CA PHE A 65 -0.32 -11.80 18.57
C PHE A 65 1.18 -12.04 18.32
N ALA A 66 2.01 -11.01 18.46
CA ALA A 66 3.46 -11.12 18.30
C ALA A 66 4.08 -12.08 19.34
N GLN A 67 3.63 -12.01 20.59
CA GLN A 67 4.09 -12.89 21.67
C GLN A 67 3.77 -14.38 21.40
N ARG A 68 2.64 -14.69 20.75
CA ARG A 68 2.31 -16.05 20.35
C ARG A 68 3.33 -16.60 19.35
N TYR A 69 3.77 -15.79 18.37
CA TYR A 69 4.82 -16.20 17.43
C TYR A 69 6.18 -16.34 18.10
N SER A 70 6.49 -15.46 19.07
CA SER A 70 7.71 -15.60 19.88
C SER A 70 7.75 -16.93 20.62
N LYS A 71 6.66 -17.29 21.30
CA LYS A 71 6.55 -18.57 22.02
C LYS A 71 6.68 -19.76 21.06
N LEU A 72 5.95 -19.73 19.94
CA LEU A 72 6.03 -20.80 18.93
C LEU A 72 7.45 -20.98 18.38
N ALA A 73 8.13 -19.89 18.04
CA ALA A 73 9.51 -19.95 17.56
C ALA A 73 10.45 -20.55 18.61
N LYS A 74 10.26 -20.22 19.89
CA LYS A 74 11.00 -20.81 21.01
C LYS A 74 10.76 -22.32 21.15
N GLU A 75 9.48 -22.73 21.11
CA GLU A 75 9.10 -24.16 21.19
C GLU A 75 9.67 -24.97 20.03
N LEU A 76 9.72 -24.39 18.82
CA LEU A 76 10.32 -25.02 17.65
C LEU A 76 11.85 -25.11 17.81
N ALA A 77 12.51 -24.04 18.33
CA ALA A 77 13.94 -24.04 18.60
C ALA A 77 14.36 -25.11 19.63
N ASP A 78 13.51 -25.34 20.64
CA ASP A 78 13.81 -26.33 21.68
C ASP A 78 13.75 -27.78 21.14
N LYS A 79 13.05 -28.00 20.02
CA LYS A 79 12.93 -29.31 19.35
C LYS A 79 13.89 -29.45 18.16
N GLU A 80 14.52 -28.35 17.72
CA GLU A 80 15.38 -28.32 16.54
C GLU A 80 16.74 -28.94 16.85
N THR A 81 17.19 -29.78 15.95
CA THR A 81 18.50 -30.47 16.04
C THR A 81 19.58 -29.83 15.19
N ASP A 82 19.22 -29.15 14.11
CA ASP A 82 20.15 -28.37 13.32
C ASP A 82 20.53 -27.08 14.06
N ALA A 83 21.81 -26.92 14.34
CA ALA A 83 22.31 -25.81 15.16
C ALA A 83 22.04 -24.43 14.52
N LYS A 84 22.17 -24.33 13.20
CA LYS A 84 21.94 -23.07 12.47
C LYS A 84 20.47 -22.71 12.53
N ARG A 85 19.59 -23.67 12.22
CA ARG A 85 18.13 -23.47 12.25
C ARG A 85 17.63 -23.14 13.66
N LYS A 86 18.17 -23.78 14.66
CA LYS A 86 17.89 -23.48 16.08
C LYS A 86 18.20 -22.03 16.43
N GLU A 87 19.38 -21.53 16.04
CA GLU A 87 19.77 -20.13 16.30
C GLU A 87 18.85 -19.15 15.55
N GLU A 88 18.48 -19.44 14.30
CA GLU A 88 17.52 -18.63 13.54
C GLU A 88 16.16 -18.54 14.26
N LEU A 89 15.64 -19.67 14.77
CA LEU A 89 14.38 -19.72 15.52
C LEU A 89 14.45 -18.96 16.84
N LEU A 90 15.57 -19.06 17.55
CA LEU A 90 15.80 -18.29 18.78
C LEU A 90 15.85 -16.79 18.49
N GLN A 91 16.47 -16.40 17.39
CA GLN A 91 16.49 -15.01 16.95
C GLN A 91 15.09 -14.50 16.56
N MET A 92 14.32 -15.30 15.83
CA MET A 92 12.91 -15.00 15.53
C MET A 92 12.08 -14.81 16.80
N SER A 93 12.27 -15.71 17.80
CA SER A 93 11.60 -15.59 19.10
C SER A 93 11.91 -14.26 19.78
N LYS A 94 13.18 -13.87 19.87
CA LYS A 94 13.61 -12.59 20.46
C LYS A 94 13.01 -11.39 19.73
N ILE A 95 13.05 -11.40 18.40
CA ILE A 95 12.50 -10.31 17.57
C ILE A 95 10.99 -10.19 17.75
N CYS A 96 10.25 -11.30 17.66
CA CYS A 96 8.80 -11.28 17.83
C CYS A 96 8.36 -10.91 19.26
N ALA A 97 9.20 -11.17 20.29
CA ALA A 97 8.94 -10.71 21.64
C ALA A 97 9.02 -9.19 21.78
N LYS A 98 9.81 -8.52 20.93
CA LYS A 98 10.11 -7.10 20.99
C LYS A 98 9.21 -6.27 20.08
N VAL A 99 9.18 -6.59 18.77
CA VAL A 99 8.48 -5.78 17.78
C VAL A 99 7.12 -6.40 17.42
N PRO A 100 6.11 -5.59 17.06
CA PRO A 100 6.12 -4.15 16.82
C PRO A 100 5.85 -3.30 18.08
N TYR A 101 5.83 -3.90 19.28
CA TYR A 101 5.49 -3.18 20.50
C TYR A 101 6.61 -2.19 20.90
N GLU A 102 7.85 -2.62 20.98
CA GLU A 102 9.03 -1.77 21.19
C GLU A 102 9.55 -1.22 19.84
N PRO A 103 10.31 -0.11 19.85
CA PRO A 103 11.00 0.39 18.66
C PRO A 103 11.94 -0.64 18.03
N ALA A 104 12.05 -0.60 16.70
CA ALA A 104 13.03 -1.40 15.98
C ALA A 104 14.44 -0.81 16.13
N ASN A 105 15.46 -1.66 16.27
CA ASN A 105 16.86 -1.26 16.38
C ASN A 105 17.78 -1.89 15.32
N SER A 106 17.26 -2.81 14.52
CA SER A 106 17.98 -3.48 13.44
C SER A 106 17.11 -3.59 12.19
N PHE A 107 17.72 -3.86 11.05
CA PHE A 107 16.99 -4.04 9.79
C PHE A 107 16.02 -5.21 9.88
N ARG A 108 16.44 -6.34 10.46
CA ARG A 108 15.56 -7.51 10.63
C ARG A 108 14.38 -7.24 11.56
N GLU A 109 14.59 -6.50 12.65
CA GLU A 109 13.50 -6.06 13.52
C GLU A 109 12.53 -5.12 12.79
N ALA A 110 13.05 -4.20 11.97
CA ALA A 110 12.24 -3.29 11.18
C ALA A 110 11.38 -4.04 10.16
N VAL A 111 11.96 -5.00 9.42
CA VAL A 111 11.23 -5.88 8.48
C VAL A 111 10.13 -6.65 9.19
N GLN A 112 10.42 -7.25 10.35
CA GLN A 112 9.43 -8.01 11.12
C GLN A 112 8.31 -7.12 11.68
N SER A 113 8.64 -5.90 12.12
CA SER A 113 7.67 -4.92 12.60
C SER A 113 6.71 -4.50 11.48
N VAL A 114 7.27 -4.14 10.31
CA VAL A 114 6.48 -3.79 9.11
C VAL A 114 5.55 -4.93 8.72
N TRP A 115 6.05 -6.17 8.70
CA TRP A 115 5.26 -7.34 8.37
C TRP A 115 4.08 -7.54 9.33
N PHE A 116 4.31 -7.48 10.65
CA PHE A 116 3.22 -7.66 11.62
C PHE A 116 2.13 -6.59 11.46
N ILE A 117 2.50 -5.33 11.32
CA ILE A 117 1.54 -4.25 11.13
C ILE A 117 0.76 -4.42 9.82
N GLN A 118 1.47 -4.72 8.71
CA GLN A 118 0.82 -4.95 7.41
C GLN A 118 -0.21 -6.08 7.50
N LEU A 119 0.18 -7.21 8.07
CA LEU A 119 -0.70 -8.38 8.21
C LEU A 119 -1.94 -8.07 9.06
N ILE A 120 -1.76 -7.44 10.23
CA ILE A 120 -2.85 -7.19 11.17
C ILE A 120 -3.83 -6.17 10.60
N LEU A 121 -3.35 -5.11 9.96
CA LEU A 121 -4.22 -4.15 9.28
C LEU A 121 -5.04 -4.79 8.15
N GLN A 122 -4.47 -5.75 7.42
CA GLN A 122 -5.20 -6.51 6.41
C GLN A 122 -6.25 -7.44 7.02
N ILE A 123 -5.96 -8.06 8.16
CA ILE A 123 -6.93 -8.91 8.89
C ILE A 123 -8.08 -8.06 9.42
N GLU A 124 -7.78 -6.92 10.06
CA GLU A 124 -8.78 -6.05 10.68
C GLU A 124 -9.73 -5.43 9.63
N SER A 125 -9.16 -4.90 8.56
CA SER A 125 -9.95 -4.17 7.57
C SER A 125 -10.59 -5.04 6.51
N ASN A 126 -10.14 -6.30 6.32
CA ASN A 126 -10.37 -7.04 5.06
C ASN A 126 -10.13 -6.14 3.85
N GLY A 127 -9.09 -5.29 3.96
CA GLY A 127 -8.86 -4.14 3.11
C GLY A 127 -8.29 -4.47 1.75
N HIS A 128 -8.13 -3.44 0.97
CA HIS A 128 -7.57 -3.47 -0.36
C HIS A 128 -6.64 -2.27 -0.51
N SER A 129 -5.44 -2.49 -1.05
CA SER A 129 -4.48 -1.40 -1.33
C SER A 129 -3.83 -0.75 -0.09
N LEU A 130 -3.74 -1.48 1.02
CA LEU A 130 -2.85 -1.11 2.12
C LEU A 130 -1.40 -1.19 1.62
N SER A 131 -0.74 -0.05 1.53
CA SER A 131 0.55 0.08 0.85
C SER A 131 1.68 0.40 1.80
N TYR A 132 2.90 -0.02 1.44
CA TYR A 132 4.09 0.11 2.26
C TYR A 132 4.66 1.55 2.30
N GLY A 133 4.24 2.42 1.36
CA GLY A 133 4.78 3.78 1.29
C GLY A 133 6.21 3.81 0.75
N ARG A 134 6.97 4.85 1.12
CA ARG A 134 8.36 5.07 0.70
C ARG A 134 9.31 4.15 1.44
N PHE A 135 9.29 2.88 1.07
CA PHE A 135 9.94 1.80 1.80
C PHE A 135 11.47 1.99 1.96
N ASP A 136 12.13 2.37 0.89
CA ASP A 136 13.57 2.59 0.88
C ASP A 136 14.00 3.77 1.77
N GLN A 137 13.10 4.73 2.05
CA GLN A 137 13.43 5.90 2.86
C GLN A 137 13.36 5.59 4.36
N TYR A 138 12.24 5.02 4.83
CA TYR A 138 12.09 4.76 6.27
C TYR A 138 12.85 3.52 6.75
N MET A 139 13.20 2.59 5.86
CA MET A 139 13.99 1.41 6.17
C MET A 139 15.51 1.64 6.09
N TYR A 140 15.95 2.64 5.30
CA TYR A 140 17.36 2.90 5.03
C TYR A 140 18.22 3.10 6.28
N PRO A 141 17.81 3.86 7.32
CA PRO A 141 18.61 4.05 8.51
C PRO A 141 18.93 2.73 9.24
N TYR A 142 17.98 1.79 9.27
CA TYR A 142 18.17 0.47 9.89
C TYR A 142 19.10 -0.41 9.06
N TYR A 143 18.94 -0.37 7.73
CA TYR A 143 19.79 -1.08 6.78
C TYR A 143 21.24 -0.62 6.90
N MET A 144 21.48 0.68 6.77
CA MET A 144 22.83 1.23 6.83
C MET A 144 23.50 1.02 8.18
N LYS A 145 22.75 1.09 9.27
CA LYS A 145 23.27 0.78 10.59
C LYS A 145 23.84 -0.64 10.65
N ASP A 146 23.05 -1.62 10.24
CA ASP A 146 23.45 -3.03 10.33
C ASP A 146 24.55 -3.39 9.31
N ILE A 147 24.57 -2.77 8.12
CA ILE A 147 25.67 -2.87 7.14
C ILE A 147 26.97 -2.30 7.73
N ASN A 148 26.94 -1.09 8.27
CA ASN A 148 28.12 -0.42 8.83
C ASN A 148 28.67 -1.14 10.07
N GLU A 149 27.80 -1.79 10.85
CA GLU A 149 28.17 -2.60 11.99
C GLU A 149 28.59 -4.04 11.59
N GLY A 150 28.54 -4.39 10.30
CA GLY A 150 28.88 -5.73 9.80
C GLY A 150 27.95 -6.84 10.29
N LYS A 151 26.71 -6.50 10.67
CA LYS A 151 25.70 -7.45 11.18
C LYS A 151 24.97 -8.18 10.06
N ILE A 152 24.82 -7.53 8.91
CA ILE A 152 24.23 -8.09 7.72
C ILE A 152 25.05 -7.71 6.48
N THR A 153 24.96 -8.52 5.46
CA THR A 153 25.42 -8.23 4.10
C THR A 153 24.28 -7.71 3.23
N LYS A 154 24.60 -7.23 2.03
CA LYS A 154 23.60 -6.89 1.02
C LYS A 154 22.75 -8.13 0.65
N GLU A 155 23.37 -9.28 0.57
CA GLU A 155 22.74 -10.57 0.27
C GLU A 155 21.75 -10.99 1.35
N ASP A 156 22.10 -10.80 2.63
CA ASP A 156 21.19 -11.06 3.76
C ASP A 156 19.94 -10.13 3.70
N ALA A 157 20.16 -8.86 3.37
CA ALA A 157 19.06 -7.91 3.20
C ALA A 157 18.17 -8.28 2.02
N LEU A 158 18.76 -8.71 0.90
CA LEU A 158 18.06 -9.17 -0.29
C LEU A 158 17.20 -10.41 0.02
N GLU A 159 17.74 -11.37 0.77
CA GLU A 159 17.00 -12.58 1.21
C GLU A 159 15.82 -12.19 2.11
N LEU A 160 16.04 -11.32 3.10
CA LEU A 160 14.98 -10.86 4.01
C LEU A 160 13.83 -10.16 3.25
N LEU A 161 14.16 -9.31 2.27
CA LEU A 161 13.14 -8.65 1.45
C LEU A 161 12.42 -9.64 0.55
N THR A 162 13.13 -10.58 -0.05
CA THR A 162 12.53 -11.67 -0.84
C THR A 162 11.52 -12.45 0.00
N CYS A 163 11.87 -12.81 1.24
CA CYS A 163 10.95 -13.45 2.18
C CYS A 163 9.74 -12.56 2.51
N LEU A 164 9.95 -11.25 2.71
CA LEU A 164 8.86 -10.31 2.94
C LEU A 164 7.88 -10.26 1.77
N TRP A 165 8.37 -10.25 0.53
CA TRP A 165 7.52 -10.22 -0.67
C TRP A 165 6.73 -11.53 -0.86
N ILE A 166 7.36 -12.67 -0.61
CA ILE A 166 6.67 -13.97 -0.61
C ILE A 166 5.53 -13.96 0.43
N LYS A 167 5.79 -13.45 1.64
CA LYS A 167 4.76 -13.32 2.67
C LYS A 167 3.67 -12.32 2.28
N THR A 168 4.02 -11.20 1.66
CA THR A 168 3.08 -10.21 1.14
C THR A 168 2.12 -10.82 0.11
N LEU A 169 2.63 -11.69 -0.77
CA LEU A 169 1.80 -12.42 -1.75
C LEU A 169 0.79 -13.37 -1.07
N THR A 170 1.10 -13.92 0.11
CA THR A 170 0.19 -14.84 0.82
C THR A 170 -1.02 -14.13 1.44
N ILE A 171 -0.99 -12.81 1.56
CA ILE A 171 -2.13 -12.06 2.07
C ILE A 171 -3.22 -12.04 1.00
N ASN A 172 -4.40 -12.50 1.38
CA ASN A 172 -5.60 -12.45 0.55
C ASN A 172 -6.79 -12.00 1.38
N LYS A 173 -7.87 -11.63 0.75
CA LYS A 173 -9.10 -11.18 1.42
C LYS A 173 -10.31 -12.02 1.07
N VAL A 174 -11.29 -12.02 1.96
CA VAL A 174 -12.60 -12.60 1.70
C VAL A 174 -13.38 -11.68 0.75
N ARG A 175 -13.90 -12.24 -0.33
CA ARG A 175 -14.68 -11.52 -1.35
C ARG A 175 -16.03 -12.18 -1.54
N SER A 176 -17.05 -11.37 -1.89
CA SER A 176 -18.34 -11.91 -2.34
C SER A 176 -18.18 -12.67 -3.66
N GLN A 177 -19.11 -13.56 -3.96
CA GLN A 177 -19.10 -14.29 -5.22
C GLN A 177 -19.11 -13.35 -6.44
N SER A 178 -19.94 -12.32 -6.42
CA SER A 178 -20.03 -11.34 -7.50
C SER A 178 -18.71 -10.59 -7.72
N HIS A 179 -18.03 -10.19 -6.62
CA HIS A 179 -16.73 -9.55 -6.70
C HIS A 179 -15.66 -10.53 -7.24
N THR A 180 -15.67 -11.77 -6.78
CA THR A 180 -14.74 -12.80 -7.26
C THR A 180 -14.90 -13.05 -8.76
N LEU A 181 -16.13 -13.12 -9.27
CA LEU A 181 -16.39 -13.30 -10.70
C LEU A 181 -15.91 -12.10 -11.55
N SER A 182 -16.04 -10.88 -11.04
CA SER A 182 -15.65 -9.66 -11.76
C SER A 182 -14.16 -9.35 -11.69
N SER A 183 -13.46 -9.81 -10.63
CA SER A 183 -12.06 -9.45 -10.34
C SER A 183 -11.20 -10.65 -9.95
N ALA A 184 -11.54 -11.85 -10.45
CA ALA A 184 -10.74 -13.05 -10.22
C ALA A 184 -9.28 -12.83 -10.69
N GLY A 185 -8.33 -13.23 -9.84
CA GLY A 185 -6.89 -13.05 -10.12
C GLY A 185 -6.35 -11.65 -9.86
N SER A 186 -7.19 -10.67 -9.52
CA SER A 186 -6.71 -9.34 -9.15
C SER A 186 -5.92 -9.38 -7.85
N PRO A 187 -4.70 -8.80 -7.80
CA PRO A 187 -3.88 -8.76 -6.60
C PRO A 187 -4.47 -7.81 -5.54
N MET A 188 -3.87 -7.80 -4.34
CA MET A 188 -4.27 -6.92 -3.23
C MET A 188 -3.78 -5.49 -3.40
N TYR A 189 -2.92 -5.24 -4.38
CA TYR A 189 -2.32 -3.93 -4.67
C TYR A 189 -1.61 -3.31 -3.45
N GLN A 190 -0.71 -4.06 -2.85
CA GLN A 190 0.13 -3.62 -1.74
C GLN A 190 1.39 -2.94 -2.30
N ASN A 191 1.29 -1.63 -2.57
CA ASN A 191 2.34 -0.91 -3.29
C ASN A 191 3.56 -0.62 -2.39
N VAL A 192 4.74 -0.80 -2.96
CA VAL A 192 6.03 -0.37 -2.43
C VAL A 192 6.54 0.77 -3.30
N THR A 193 6.89 1.90 -2.70
CA THR A 193 7.42 3.05 -3.43
C THR A 193 8.89 3.27 -3.06
N ILE A 194 9.75 3.50 -4.07
CA ILE A 194 11.17 3.78 -3.90
C ILE A 194 11.62 4.98 -4.74
N GLY A 195 12.76 5.55 -4.41
CA GLY A 195 13.33 6.71 -5.11
C GLY A 195 12.58 8.01 -4.87
N GLY A 196 12.54 8.85 -5.90
CA GLY A 196 11.94 10.18 -5.87
C GLY A 196 12.85 11.26 -5.30
N GLN A 197 12.26 12.38 -4.92
CA GLN A 197 12.99 13.52 -4.38
C GLN A 197 12.79 13.67 -2.88
N THR A 198 13.81 14.27 -2.25
CA THR A 198 13.74 14.83 -0.90
C THR A 198 13.12 16.24 -0.95
N THR A 199 12.75 16.81 0.20
CA THR A 199 12.20 18.19 0.27
C THR A 199 13.17 19.27 -0.19
N ASP A 200 14.48 19.02 -0.13
CA ASP A 200 15.52 19.89 -0.68
C ASP A 200 15.85 19.59 -2.16
N LYS A 201 14.95 18.89 -2.84
CA LYS A 201 14.97 18.59 -4.29
C LYS A 201 16.16 17.76 -4.75
N LYS A 202 16.80 17.04 -3.84
CA LYS A 202 17.85 16.08 -4.18
C LYS A 202 17.25 14.72 -4.51
N ASP A 203 18.00 13.93 -5.24
CA ASP A 203 17.69 12.53 -5.47
C ASP A 203 17.66 11.77 -4.14
N ALA A 204 16.61 10.99 -3.94
CA ALA A 204 16.42 10.18 -2.73
C ALA A 204 16.73 8.69 -2.98
N VAL A 205 17.22 8.34 -4.16
CA VAL A 205 17.74 6.99 -4.43
C VAL A 205 18.90 6.70 -3.48
N ASN A 206 18.90 5.51 -2.91
CA ASN A 206 19.92 5.04 -1.99
C ASN A 206 20.22 3.55 -2.22
N GLU A 207 21.21 2.99 -1.51
CA GLU A 207 21.62 1.59 -1.72
C GLU A 207 20.49 0.60 -1.48
N LEU A 208 19.56 0.90 -0.57
CA LEU A 208 18.41 0.04 -0.34
C LEU A 208 17.39 0.10 -1.49
N SER A 209 17.32 1.20 -2.25
CA SER A 209 16.50 1.28 -3.46
C SER A 209 16.89 0.21 -4.47
N PHE A 210 18.20 -0.01 -4.66
CA PHE A 210 18.73 -1.08 -5.53
C PHE A 210 18.40 -2.48 -4.99
N VAL A 211 18.54 -2.68 -3.67
CA VAL A 211 18.22 -3.99 -3.06
C VAL A 211 16.73 -4.32 -3.20
N VAL A 212 15.84 -3.33 -3.01
CA VAL A 212 14.39 -3.50 -3.22
C VAL A 212 14.10 -3.83 -4.68
N LEU A 213 14.65 -3.08 -5.63
CA LEU A 213 14.47 -3.33 -7.07
C LEU A 213 14.91 -4.75 -7.43
N GLN A 214 16.10 -5.16 -6.99
CA GLN A 214 16.66 -6.49 -7.23
C GLN A 214 15.79 -7.59 -6.60
N SER A 215 15.28 -7.41 -5.38
CA SER A 215 14.44 -8.40 -4.71
C SER A 215 13.11 -8.64 -5.44
N VAL A 216 12.52 -7.59 -6.00
CA VAL A 216 11.30 -7.72 -6.82
C VAL A 216 11.61 -8.37 -8.17
N ALA A 217 12.73 -8.02 -8.79
CA ALA A 217 13.18 -8.62 -10.05
C ALA A 217 13.46 -10.13 -9.94
N GLN A 218 14.00 -10.58 -8.80
CA GLN A 218 14.26 -12.00 -8.53
C GLN A 218 12.97 -12.80 -8.30
N THR A 219 12.03 -12.23 -7.56
CA THR A 219 10.80 -12.93 -7.20
C THR A 219 9.76 -12.94 -8.31
N ARG A 220 9.66 -11.88 -9.11
CA ARG A 220 8.68 -11.69 -10.20
C ARG A 220 7.25 -12.03 -9.78
N LEU A 221 6.92 -11.72 -8.52
CA LEU A 221 5.59 -11.96 -7.97
C LEU A 221 4.62 -10.86 -8.42
N THR A 222 3.32 -11.15 -8.37
CA THR A 222 2.28 -10.14 -8.61
C THR A 222 2.11 -9.17 -7.44
N GLN A 223 2.73 -9.45 -6.30
CA GLN A 223 2.78 -8.63 -5.09
C GLN A 223 4.19 -8.68 -4.48
N PRO A 224 4.66 -7.56 -3.91
CA PRO A 224 4.06 -6.22 -3.92
C PRO A 224 4.13 -5.59 -5.31
N ASN A 225 3.26 -4.61 -5.58
CA ASN A 225 3.45 -3.71 -6.70
C ASN A 225 4.63 -2.78 -6.40
N LEU A 226 5.55 -2.64 -7.32
CA LEU A 226 6.68 -1.73 -7.17
C LEU A 226 6.47 -0.46 -8.00
N THR A 227 6.61 0.68 -7.36
CA THR A 227 6.60 2.00 -8.00
C THR A 227 7.92 2.70 -7.76
N VAL A 228 8.52 3.21 -8.82
CA VAL A 228 9.68 4.10 -8.76
C VAL A 228 9.21 5.52 -9.00
N ARG A 229 9.57 6.44 -8.12
CA ARG A 229 9.35 7.86 -8.32
C ARG A 229 10.49 8.42 -9.15
N TYR A 230 10.14 8.89 -10.35
CA TYR A 230 11.05 9.45 -11.34
C TYR A 230 11.11 10.97 -11.24
N HIS A 231 12.28 11.55 -11.49
CA HIS A 231 12.52 12.97 -11.74
C HIS A 231 13.76 13.16 -12.64
N ALA A 232 13.93 14.34 -13.22
CA ALA A 232 14.99 14.57 -14.22
C ALA A 232 16.42 14.35 -13.70
N ASN A 233 16.63 14.52 -12.38
CA ASN A 233 17.94 14.36 -11.76
C ASN A 233 18.11 13.01 -11.00
N ILE A 234 17.27 12.01 -11.30
CA ILE A 234 17.40 10.67 -10.71
C ILE A 234 18.76 10.06 -11.06
N ASP A 235 19.33 9.29 -10.14
CA ASP A 235 20.55 8.53 -10.42
C ASP A 235 20.40 7.70 -11.71
N LYS A 236 21.25 8.01 -12.69
CA LYS A 236 21.14 7.40 -14.01
C LYS A 236 21.36 5.89 -13.97
N HIS A 237 22.28 5.42 -13.13
CA HIS A 237 22.56 3.98 -13.02
C HIS A 237 21.35 3.25 -12.44
N PHE A 238 20.72 3.80 -11.40
CA PHE A 238 19.49 3.26 -10.84
C PHE A 238 18.35 3.23 -11.87
N PHE A 239 18.18 4.30 -12.64
CA PHE A 239 17.15 4.34 -13.67
C PHE A 239 17.39 3.36 -14.80
N ASP A 240 18.64 3.20 -15.24
CA ASP A 240 19.02 2.20 -16.24
C ASP A 240 18.70 0.77 -15.72
N GLU A 241 18.96 0.48 -14.44
CA GLU A 241 18.56 -0.80 -13.83
C GLU A 241 17.03 -0.98 -13.77
N CYS A 242 16.27 0.09 -13.49
CA CYS A 242 14.81 0.02 -13.57
C CYS A 242 14.33 -0.39 -14.98
N ILE A 243 14.94 0.15 -16.02
CA ILE A 243 14.61 -0.22 -17.40
C ILE A 243 14.94 -1.69 -17.67
N GLU A 244 16.10 -2.20 -17.21
CA GLU A 244 16.43 -3.62 -17.34
C GLU A 244 15.41 -4.52 -16.63
N VAL A 245 14.94 -4.12 -15.47
CA VAL A 245 13.87 -4.86 -14.74
C VAL A 245 12.54 -4.81 -15.50
N MET A 246 12.16 -3.67 -16.08
CA MET A 246 10.95 -3.57 -16.92
C MET A 246 11.01 -4.51 -18.14
N LYS A 247 12.18 -4.68 -18.74
CA LYS A 247 12.39 -5.58 -19.89
C LYS A 247 12.13 -7.06 -19.54
N LEU A 248 12.11 -7.43 -18.25
CA LEU A 248 11.74 -8.77 -17.83
C LEU A 248 10.25 -9.09 -18.07
N GLY A 249 9.41 -8.09 -18.37
CA GLY A 249 8.05 -8.25 -18.88
C GLY A 249 6.98 -8.63 -17.87
N PHE A 250 7.23 -8.48 -16.56
CA PHE A 250 6.23 -8.77 -15.51
C PHE A 250 5.47 -7.52 -14.99
N GLY A 251 5.62 -6.38 -15.69
CA GLY A 251 4.82 -5.17 -15.45
C GLY A 251 5.31 -4.25 -14.32
N MET A 252 6.54 -4.42 -13.86
CA MET A 252 7.14 -3.61 -12.78
C MET A 252 8.58 -3.21 -13.12
N PRO A 253 9.06 -2.09 -12.53
CA PRO A 253 8.33 -1.11 -11.73
C PRO A 253 7.42 -0.21 -12.57
N ALA A 254 6.35 0.34 -11.95
CA ALA A 254 5.62 1.47 -12.51
C ALA A 254 6.40 2.78 -12.24
N LEU A 255 6.24 3.79 -13.09
CA LEU A 255 6.91 5.08 -12.92
C LEU A 255 5.90 6.17 -12.53
N ASN A 256 6.18 6.88 -11.45
CA ASN A 256 5.46 8.09 -11.03
C ASN A 256 6.36 9.30 -11.23
N ASN A 257 5.91 10.30 -11.98
CA ASN A 257 6.69 11.50 -12.28
C ASN A 257 6.52 12.56 -11.18
N ASP A 258 7.56 12.78 -10.38
CA ASP A 258 7.61 13.78 -9.30
C ASP A 258 7.39 15.21 -9.81
N GLU A 259 7.85 15.53 -11.03
CA GLU A 259 7.72 16.86 -11.61
C GLU A 259 6.28 17.25 -11.94
N ILE A 260 5.39 16.27 -12.02
CA ILE A 260 3.95 16.47 -12.23
C ILE A 260 3.17 16.31 -10.92
N ILE A 261 3.47 15.25 -10.16
CA ILE A 261 2.67 14.87 -8.99
C ILE A 261 2.88 15.84 -7.83
N ILE A 262 4.14 16.23 -7.54
CA ILE A 262 4.44 17.14 -6.43
C ILE A 262 3.77 18.51 -6.62
N PRO A 263 3.92 19.20 -7.78
CA PRO A 263 3.20 20.45 -8.01
C PRO A 263 1.67 20.30 -7.96
N SER A 264 1.14 19.18 -8.43
CA SER A 264 -0.31 18.92 -8.37
C SER A 264 -0.80 18.86 -6.93
N PHE A 265 -0.08 18.18 -6.03
CA PHE A 265 -0.41 18.16 -4.61
C PHE A 265 -0.33 19.54 -3.95
N ILE A 266 0.70 20.31 -4.25
CA ILE A 266 0.86 21.68 -3.73
C ILE A 266 -0.30 22.56 -4.21
N ASN A 267 -0.70 22.44 -5.48
CA ASN A 267 -1.85 23.17 -6.03
C ASN A 267 -3.18 22.77 -5.37
N TRP A 268 -3.28 21.55 -4.84
CA TRP A 268 -4.45 21.10 -4.06
C TRP A 268 -4.39 21.53 -2.58
N GLY A 269 -3.36 22.29 -2.18
CA GLY A 269 -3.20 22.79 -0.81
C GLY A 269 -2.50 21.81 0.13
N VAL A 270 -1.90 20.75 -0.38
CA VAL A 270 -1.02 19.87 0.42
C VAL A 270 0.27 20.63 0.73
N LYS A 271 0.72 20.56 1.98
CA LYS A 271 1.98 21.19 2.38
C LYS A 271 3.14 20.63 1.55
N GLU A 272 4.10 21.49 1.21
CA GLU A 272 5.24 21.10 0.37
C GLU A 272 5.99 19.88 0.95
N GLU A 273 6.29 19.88 2.24
CA GLU A 273 6.95 18.74 2.91
C GLU A 273 6.21 17.42 2.75
N ASP A 274 4.87 17.47 2.76
CA ASP A 274 4.00 16.32 2.60
C ASP A 274 3.90 15.90 1.12
N ALA A 275 3.86 16.88 0.22
CA ALA A 275 3.86 16.62 -1.22
C ALA A 275 5.13 15.88 -1.65
N TYR A 276 6.30 16.25 -1.13
CA TYR A 276 7.56 15.50 -1.37
C TYR A 276 7.57 14.12 -0.73
N ASN A 277 6.76 13.87 0.29
CA ASN A 277 6.65 12.57 0.95
C ASN A 277 5.54 11.68 0.40
N TYR A 278 4.95 12.00 -0.74
CA TYR A 278 3.93 11.14 -1.33
C TYR A 278 4.48 9.75 -1.67
N SER A 279 3.59 8.77 -1.68
CA SER A 279 3.85 7.43 -2.19
C SER A 279 2.69 6.93 -3.05
N ALA A 280 2.94 5.95 -3.88
CA ALA A 280 1.88 5.23 -4.55
C ALA A 280 1.12 4.36 -3.56
N ILE A 281 -0.19 4.27 -3.74
CA ILE A 281 -1.06 3.33 -3.04
C ILE A 281 -1.90 2.56 -4.05
N GLY A 282 -2.30 1.36 -3.68
CA GLY A 282 -3.11 0.57 -4.59
C GLY A 282 -2.43 0.30 -5.92
N CYS A 283 -3.17 0.52 -6.99
CA CYS A 283 -2.68 0.29 -8.34
C CYS A 283 -1.63 1.35 -8.73
N VAL A 284 -2.02 2.64 -8.67
CA VAL A 284 -1.20 3.80 -9.08
C VAL A 284 -1.61 5.10 -8.37
N GLU A 285 -2.60 5.07 -7.49
CA GLU A 285 -3.07 6.25 -6.77
C GLU A 285 -1.95 6.80 -5.90
N THR A 286 -2.01 8.09 -5.58
CA THR A 286 -0.99 8.76 -4.78
C THR A 286 -1.56 9.25 -3.47
N ALA A 287 -0.82 9.10 -2.38
CA ALA A 287 -1.21 9.50 -1.03
C ALA A 287 -0.01 9.96 -0.20
N VAL A 288 -0.27 10.63 0.90
CA VAL A 288 0.75 11.00 1.88
C VAL A 288 0.73 9.98 3.02
N PRO A 289 1.79 9.17 3.22
CA PRO A 289 1.83 8.14 4.24
C PRO A 289 1.47 8.65 5.63
N GLY A 290 0.48 8.02 6.27
CA GLY A 290 0.02 8.33 7.61
C GLY A 290 -0.71 9.66 7.78
N LYS A 291 -0.96 10.41 6.70
CA LYS A 291 -1.68 11.69 6.75
C LYS A 291 -2.92 11.70 5.88
N TRP A 292 -2.85 11.14 4.69
CA TRP A 292 -3.94 11.18 3.72
C TRP A 292 -3.95 9.94 2.83
N GLY A 293 -5.15 9.43 2.55
CA GLY A 293 -5.40 8.31 1.66
C GLY A 293 -6.72 8.47 0.91
N TYR A 294 -6.86 7.75 -0.19
CA TYR A 294 -8.05 7.76 -1.01
C TYR A 294 -9.12 6.83 -0.42
N ARG A 295 -10.30 7.38 -0.11
CA ARG A 295 -11.44 6.59 0.37
C ARG A 295 -12.42 6.16 -0.73
N CYS A 296 -12.44 6.89 -1.83
CA CYS A 296 -13.51 6.81 -2.83
C CYS A 296 -13.07 6.14 -4.14
N THR A 297 -11.93 5.47 -4.18
CA THR A 297 -11.49 4.73 -5.37
C THR A 297 -12.41 3.55 -5.63
N GLY A 298 -12.80 3.39 -6.89
CA GLY A 298 -13.70 2.30 -7.30
C GLY A 298 -15.16 2.47 -6.91
N MET A 299 -15.62 3.66 -6.51
CA MET A 299 -17.04 3.93 -6.27
C MET A 299 -17.88 3.78 -7.52
N SER A 300 -17.32 4.11 -8.66
CA SER A 300 -18.00 4.03 -9.95
C SER A 300 -17.02 3.64 -11.04
N TYR A 301 -17.47 2.78 -11.92
CA TYR A 301 -16.73 2.36 -13.11
C TYR A 301 -17.55 2.69 -14.35
N ILE A 302 -16.95 3.40 -15.30
CA ILE A 302 -17.53 3.68 -16.60
C ILE A 302 -16.82 2.83 -17.63
N ASN A 303 -17.56 1.90 -18.23
CA ASN A 303 -17.06 1.10 -19.34
C ASN A 303 -17.25 1.89 -20.65
N PHE A 304 -16.25 2.66 -21.04
CA PHE A 304 -16.32 3.50 -22.25
C PHE A 304 -16.67 2.73 -23.54
N PRO A 305 -16.13 1.52 -23.81
CA PRO A 305 -16.59 0.73 -24.94
C PRO A 305 -18.09 0.42 -24.90
N ARG A 306 -18.64 0.08 -23.74
CA ARG A 306 -20.08 -0.18 -23.58
C ARG A 306 -20.90 1.10 -23.76
N VAL A 307 -20.42 2.23 -23.28
CA VAL A 307 -21.06 3.55 -23.51
C VAL A 307 -21.08 3.88 -25.00
N LEU A 308 -19.99 3.58 -25.73
CA LEU A 308 -19.95 3.77 -27.18
C LEU A 308 -21.00 2.89 -27.88
N LEU A 309 -21.10 1.61 -27.51
CA LEU A 309 -22.15 0.73 -28.06
C LEU A 309 -23.57 1.24 -27.77
N CYS A 310 -23.79 1.79 -26.56
CA CYS A 310 -25.07 2.44 -26.24
C CYS A 310 -25.32 3.68 -27.12
N ALA A 311 -24.30 4.52 -27.33
CA ALA A 311 -24.39 5.69 -28.19
C ALA A 311 -24.71 5.30 -29.65
N MET A 312 -24.09 4.24 -30.17
CA MET A 312 -24.34 3.70 -31.51
C MET A 312 -25.73 3.08 -31.66
N ASN A 313 -26.35 2.66 -30.55
CA ASN A 313 -27.67 2.00 -30.53
C ASN A 313 -28.73 2.89 -29.88
N ASP A 314 -28.71 4.17 -30.14
CA ASP A 314 -29.73 5.14 -29.68
C ASP A 314 -29.99 5.06 -28.16
N GLY A 315 -28.94 4.92 -27.35
CA GLY A 315 -29.02 4.88 -25.90
C GLY A 315 -29.51 3.57 -25.28
N VAL A 316 -29.66 2.52 -26.06
CA VAL A 316 -30.07 1.18 -25.61
C VAL A 316 -28.87 0.27 -25.49
N ASP A 317 -28.70 -0.36 -24.34
CA ASP A 317 -27.63 -1.35 -24.10
C ASP A 317 -27.97 -2.67 -24.83
N LEU A 318 -27.08 -3.10 -25.69
CA LEU A 318 -27.26 -4.32 -26.50
C LEU A 318 -27.32 -5.60 -25.65
N THR A 319 -26.67 -5.60 -24.48
CA THR A 319 -26.63 -6.80 -23.64
C THR A 319 -27.89 -7.01 -22.83
N SER A 320 -28.41 -5.94 -22.23
CA SER A 320 -29.59 -6.00 -21.36
C SER A 320 -30.91 -5.61 -22.07
N GLY A 321 -30.84 -4.99 -23.23
CA GLY A 321 -31.98 -4.41 -23.93
C GLY A 321 -32.59 -3.19 -23.24
N LYS A 322 -31.97 -2.70 -22.17
CA LYS A 322 -32.46 -1.55 -21.41
C LYS A 322 -31.96 -0.24 -22.00
N ARG A 323 -32.82 0.78 -21.98
CA ARG A 323 -32.45 2.15 -22.32
C ARG A 323 -31.72 2.78 -21.14
N PHE A 324 -30.47 3.23 -21.35
CA PHE A 324 -29.64 3.92 -20.32
C PHE A 324 -29.61 5.43 -20.50
N THR A 325 -29.82 5.92 -21.73
CA THR A 325 -29.83 7.36 -22.03
C THR A 325 -30.99 7.69 -22.97
N LYS A 326 -31.23 8.99 -23.17
CA LYS A 326 -32.28 9.47 -24.07
C LYS A 326 -32.18 8.94 -25.51
N GLY A 327 -30.95 8.65 -25.92
CA GLY A 327 -30.62 8.33 -27.29
C GLY A 327 -30.29 9.57 -28.13
N TYR A 328 -29.42 9.37 -29.09
CA TYR A 328 -28.90 10.46 -29.94
C TYR A 328 -28.76 10.00 -31.40
N GLY A 329 -29.66 9.08 -31.81
CA GLY A 329 -29.68 8.47 -33.14
C GLY A 329 -28.97 7.11 -33.18
N LYS A 330 -29.21 6.35 -34.23
CA LYS A 330 -28.53 5.08 -34.48
C LYS A 330 -27.28 5.29 -35.33
N PHE A 331 -26.31 4.44 -35.17
CA PHE A 331 -25.08 4.49 -35.95
C PHE A 331 -25.32 4.50 -37.47
N THR A 332 -26.35 3.79 -37.93
CA THR A 332 -26.73 3.77 -39.34
C THR A 332 -27.31 5.08 -39.89
N GLU A 333 -27.58 6.03 -39.01
CA GLU A 333 -28.11 7.37 -39.33
C GLU A 333 -27.04 8.45 -39.24
N MET A 334 -25.80 8.09 -38.77
CA MET A 334 -24.67 8.99 -38.63
C MET A 334 -23.85 9.02 -39.93
N GLU A 335 -23.58 10.20 -40.44
CA GLU A 335 -22.91 10.37 -41.72
C GLU A 335 -21.40 10.57 -41.55
N THR A 336 -20.98 11.11 -40.38
CA THR A 336 -19.61 11.48 -40.11
C THR A 336 -19.09 10.89 -38.79
N TYR A 337 -17.77 10.89 -38.63
CA TYR A 337 -17.13 10.56 -37.33
C TYR A 337 -17.52 11.54 -36.23
N GLU A 338 -17.68 12.80 -36.58
CA GLU A 338 -18.09 13.88 -35.68
C GLU A 338 -19.48 13.65 -35.12
N ASP A 339 -20.42 13.08 -35.90
CA ASP A 339 -21.74 12.70 -35.41
C ASP A 339 -21.69 11.62 -34.35
N LEU A 340 -20.84 10.58 -34.59
CA LEU A 340 -20.61 9.51 -33.62
C LEU A 340 -19.95 10.06 -32.32
N LEU A 341 -18.92 10.91 -32.47
CA LEU A 341 -18.23 11.50 -31.33
C LEU A 341 -19.17 12.38 -30.49
N ALA A 342 -20.04 13.15 -31.14
CA ALA A 342 -21.04 14.00 -30.48
C ALA A 342 -22.10 13.17 -29.74
N ALA A 343 -22.56 12.07 -30.34
CA ALA A 343 -23.48 11.15 -29.71
C ALA A 343 -22.84 10.44 -28.50
N TRP A 344 -21.59 10.02 -28.62
CA TRP A 344 -20.84 9.41 -27.55
C TRP A 344 -20.58 10.39 -26.39
N ASP A 345 -20.13 11.63 -26.64
CA ASP A 345 -19.91 12.65 -25.60
C ASP A 345 -21.20 12.95 -24.83
N LYS A 346 -22.32 13.10 -25.53
CA LYS A 346 -23.63 13.30 -24.89
C LYS A 346 -24.04 12.10 -24.03
N THR A 347 -23.81 10.88 -24.51
CA THR A 347 -24.10 9.64 -23.78
C THR A 347 -23.25 9.51 -22.53
N VAL A 348 -21.93 9.80 -22.61
CA VAL A 348 -21.03 9.83 -21.45
C VAL A 348 -21.50 10.84 -20.41
N ARG A 349 -21.79 12.08 -20.84
CA ARG A 349 -22.28 13.14 -19.94
C ARG A 349 -23.59 12.81 -19.24
N GLU A 350 -24.49 12.13 -19.93
CA GLU A 350 -25.75 11.69 -19.33
C GLU A 350 -25.53 10.56 -18.31
N MET A 351 -24.69 9.57 -18.64
CA MET A 351 -24.38 8.44 -17.74
C MET A 351 -23.53 8.83 -16.53
N THR A 352 -22.77 9.92 -16.60
CA THR A 352 -21.92 10.41 -15.46
C THR A 352 -22.65 11.36 -14.52
N ARG A 353 -23.91 11.72 -14.77
CA ARG A 353 -24.71 12.59 -13.90
C ARG A 353 -25.42 11.87 -12.75
N TYR A 354 -25.26 10.56 -12.68
CA TYR A 354 -25.78 9.70 -11.63
C TYR A 354 -24.61 9.20 -10.76
#